data_2736464ed59d36b252e52d07b10ef1b1
#
_entry.id   2736464ed59d36b252e52d07b10ef1b1
#
_cell.length_a   1.000
_cell.length_b   1.000
_cell.length_c   1.000
_cell.angle_alpha   90.00
_cell.angle_beta   90.00
_cell.angle_gamma   90.00
#
_symmetry.space_group_name_H-M   'P 1'
#
loop_
_entity.id
_entity.type
_entity.pdbx_description
1 polymer ?
#
loop_
_entity_poly.entity_id
_entity_poly.type
_entity_poly.pdbx_seq_one_letter_code
_entity_poly.pdbx_strand_id
1 'polypeptide(L)'
;WGCNPAVSCKRMMHFYLDAKDAGAQLTTIDIQYNTNAAKSDWFVPVHPATDGALVFGILSEVLAQGWQDTEFMRAHSEAPFLVKEDNTFLRMSDLGVAPTTGKNAYGMEVTIDPEVVWDEATQSAKSHLEAEKPALENVPEEVEGFKVRLVWDMALEAIGKWTPEKASEVTGVSVEDIKRLARMYGQEGPVLTGMNQGLNHYFNAIYTYDLIFLLMVVTGNIGKESAGLISGGGSFGISNSNGCINQPSSKGEKPAGPGRNINWTALYGIIHDQELLGKPFPLKSLYCSCTNIVSNQTEQNETIKSLKEVEFLVVEEMTMSDTALYAD
;
A
#
# COMPACT_ATOMS: atom_id res chain seq x y z
N TRP A 1 -2.79 10.89 -5.01
CA TRP A 1 -1.48 10.91 -4.36
C TRP A 1 -0.50 10.05 -5.14
N GLY A 2 0.62 10.63 -5.59
CA GLY A 2 1.64 9.91 -6.37
C GLY A 2 1.10 9.26 -7.65
N CYS A 3 0.13 9.88 -8.30
CA CYS A 3 -0.47 9.39 -9.53
C CYS A 3 -0.88 10.53 -10.48
N ASN A 4 -0.84 10.24 -11.77
CA ASN A 4 -1.23 11.18 -12.81
C ASN A 4 -2.27 10.54 -13.76
N PRO A 5 -3.51 10.31 -13.29
CA PRO A 5 -4.56 9.68 -14.09
C PRO A 5 -4.87 10.42 -15.38
N ALA A 6 -4.68 11.73 -15.45
CA ALA A 6 -4.85 12.50 -16.66
C ALA A 6 -3.93 12.04 -17.82
N VAL A 7 -2.84 11.38 -17.53
CA VAL A 7 -1.88 10.85 -18.51
C VAL A 7 -1.90 9.33 -18.57
N SER A 8 -1.75 8.67 -17.41
CA SER A 8 -1.57 7.22 -17.33
C SER A 8 -2.88 6.42 -17.33
N CYS A 9 -3.98 7.03 -16.90
CA CYS A 9 -5.30 6.40 -16.81
C CYS A 9 -6.41 7.33 -17.34
N LYS A 10 -6.27 7.83 -18.56
CA LYS A 10 -7.15 8.86 -19.15
C LYS A 10 -8.65 8.55 -19.03
N ARG A 11 -9.02 7.28 -19.12
CA ARG A 11 -10.40 6.81 -18.94
C ARG A 11 -10.97 7.05 -17.53
N MET A 12 -10.12 7.28 -16.54
CA MET A 12 -10.55 7.58 -15.18
C MET A 12 -10.73 9.07 -14.94
N MET A 13 -10.09 9.91 -15.74
CA MET A 13 -10.04 11.35 -15.48
C MET A 13 -11.42 12.01 -15.59
N HIS A 14 -12.29 11.56 -16.47
CA HIS A 14 -13.63 12.13 -16.58
C HIS A 14 -14.45 11.91 -15.31
N PHE A 15 -14.32 10.77 -14.61
CA PHE A 15 -15.01 10.54 -13.34
C PHE A 15 -14.55 11.52 -12.27
N TYR A 16 -13.26 11.86 -12.22
CA TYR A 16 -12.76 12.88 -11.28
C TYR A 16 -13.31 14.26 -11.61
N LEU A 17 -13.42 14.61 -12.91
CA LEU A 17 -13.99 15.88 -13.33
C LEU A 17 -15.50 15.93 -13.08
N ASP A 18 -16.22 14.85 -13.35
CA ASP A 18 -17.65 14.74 -13.05
C ASP A 18 -17.92 14.88 -11.54
N ALA A 19 -17.09 14.27 -10.69
CA ALA A 19 -17.18 14.43 -9.24
C ALA A 19 -16.89 15.88 -8.81
N LYS A 20 -15.90 16.53 -9.42
CA LYS A 20 -15.60 17.94 -9.20
C LYS A 20 -16.76 18.85 -9.61
N ASP A 21 -17.35 18.61 -10.78
CA ASP A 21 -18.53 19.37 -11.26
C ASP A 21 -19.76 19.15 -10.36
N ALA A 22 -19.82 17.99 -9.68
CA ALA A 22 -20.83 17.69 -8.65
C ALA A 22 -20.51 18.30 -7.27
N GLY A 23 -19.40 19.03 -7.14
CA GLY A 23 -19.03 19.75 -5.92
C GLY A 23 -17.96 19.06 -5.07
N ALA A 24 -17.38 17.93 -5.48
CA ALA A 24 -16.26 17.34 -4.78
C ALA A 24 -14.98 18.18 -4.97
N GLN A 25 -14.17 18.29 -3.92
CA GLN A 25 -12.87 18.94 -3.99
C GLN A 25 -11.82 17.92 -4.51
N LEU A 26 -11.17 18.25 -5.60
CA LEU A 26 -10.06 17.45 -6.14
C LEU A 26 -8.72 18.01 -5.67
N THR A 27 -7.98 17.23 -4.89
CA THR A 27 -6.65 17.58 -4.39
C THR A 27 -5.60 16.67 -5.00
N THR A 28 -4.51 17.21 -5.50
CA THR A 28 -3.34 16.45 -5.99
C THR A 28 -2.15 16.67 -5.07
N ILE A 29 -1.60 15.58 -4.54
CA ILE A 29 -0.34 15.57 -3.79
C ILE A 29 0.69 14.85 -4.67
N ASP A 30 1.71 15.58 -5.12
CA ASP A 30 2.71 15.06 -6.05
C ASP A 30 4.01 15.85 -5.96
N ILE A 31 5.11 15.29 -6.48
CA ILE A 31 6.43 15.93 -6.53
C ILE A 31 6.53 17.02 -7.60
N GLN A 32 5.62 17.03 -8.55
CA GLN A 32 5.62 18.00 -9.66
C GLN A 32 4.20 18.44 -10.03
N TYR A 33 4.10 19.65 -10.54
CA TYR A 33 2.85 20.18 -11.07
C TYR A 33 2.55 19.57 -12.45
N ASN A 34 1.85 18.45 -12.44
CA ASN A 34 1.50 17.67 -13.63
C ASN A 34 0.09 18.02 -14.17
N THR A 35 -0.33 17.34 -15.25
CA THR A 35 -1.64 17.57 -15.86
C THR A 35 -2.80 17.32 -14.89
N ASN A 36 -2.66 16.37 -13.96
CA ASN A 36 -3.67 16.12 -12.94
C ASN A 36 -3.76 17.30 -11.96
N ALA A 37 -2.61 17.80 -11.51
CA ALA A 37 -2.55 18.99 -10.64
C ALA A 37 -3.19 20.21 -11.31
N ALA A 38 -2.98 20.40 -12.62
CA ALA A 38 -3.59 21.48 -13.38
C ALA A 38 -5.13 21.41 -13.48
N LYS A 39 -5.74 20.26 -13.17
CA LYS A 39 -7.19 20.05 -13.13
C LYS A 39 -7.75 20.04 -11.71
N SER A 40 -6.88 19.95 -10.71
CA SER A 40 -7.25 19.93 -9.30
C SER A 40 -7.62 21.32 -8.78
N ASP A 41 -8.40 21.36 -7.71
CA ASP A 41 -8.70 22.59 -6.98
C ASP A 41 -7.54 23.02 -6.08
N TRP A 42 -6.74 22.02 -5.68
CA TRP A 42 -5.59 22.28 -4.81
C TRP A 42 -4.45 21.32 -5.17
N PHE A 43 -3.25 21.88 -5.27
CA PHE A 43 -2.01 21.14 -5.46
C PHE A 43 -1.11 21.28 -4.23
N VAL A 44 -0.68 20.16 -3.71
CA VAL A 44 0.26 20.07 -2.57
C VAL A 44 1.57 19.49 -3.07
N PRO A 45 2.60 20.31 -3.27
CA PRO A 45 3.92 19.81 -3.64
C PRO A 45 4.58 19.14 -2.44
N VAL A 46 5.14 17.95 -2.66
CA VAL A 46 5.85 17.18 -1.63
C VAL A 46 7.24 16.83 -2.11
N HIS A 47 8.26 16.88 -1.25
CA HIS A 47 9.59 16.42 -1.61
C HIS A 47 9.58 14.91 -1.94
N PRO A 48 10.36 14.46 -2.95
CA PRO A 48 10.43 13.05 -3.31
C PRO A 48 10.77 12.15 -2.11
N ALA A 49 10.08 11.02 -2.00
CA ALA A 49 10.25 10.01 -0.95
C ALA A 49 9.89 10.44 0.49
N THR A 50 9.24 11.58 0.68
CA THR A 50 8.87 12.09 2.01
C THR A 50 7.38 11.99 2.33
N ASP A 51 6.62 11.33 1.49
CA ASP A 51 5.17 11.15 1.64
C ASP A 51 4.78 10.55 2.98
N GLY A 52 5.55 9.58 3.49
CA GLY A 52 5.34 9.00 4.81
C GLY A 52 5.46 10.02 5.95
N ALA A 53 6.41 10.96 5.84
CA ALA A 53 6.55 12.05 6.81
C ALA A 53 5.35 13.00 6.76
N LEU A 54 4.81 13.25 5.56
CA LEU A 54 3.58 14.02 5.39
C LEU A 54 2.41 13.35 6.10
N VAL A 55 2.24 12.04 5.94
CA VAL A 55 1.18 11.28 6.61
C VAL A 55 1.33 11.35 8.13
N PHE A 56 2.54 11.21 8.67
CA PHE A 56 2.76 11.37 10.11
C PHE A 56 2.38 12.76 10.61
N GLY A 57 2.69 13.82 9.86
CA GLY A 57 2.26 15.18 10.20
C GLY A 57 0.74 15.33 10.21
N ILE A 58 0.07 14.74 9.22
CA ILE A 58 -1.40 14.71 9.12
C ILE A 58 -2.00 13.95 10.31
N LEU A 59 -1.52 12.73 10.59
CA LEU A 59 -1.99 11.90 11.71
C LEU A 59 -1.78 12.59 13.06
N SER A 60 -0.63 13.23 13.26
CA SER A 60 -0.32 13.98 14.48
C SER A 60 -1.36 15.09 14.72
N GLU A 61 -1.73 15.85 13.70
CA GLU A 61 -2.76 16.88 13.81
C GLU A 61 -4.15 16.27 14.00
N VAL A 62 -4.52 15.20 13.28
CA VAL A 62 -5.79 14.49 13.47
C VAL A 62 -5.97 14.05 14.92
N LEU A 63 -4.93 13.48 15.53
CA LEU A 63 -4.96 13.04 16.92
C LEU A 63 -5.01 14.22 17.90
N ALA A 64 -4.26 15.29 17.65
CA ALA A 64 -4.25 16.48 18.49
C ALA A 64 -5.61 17.18 18.53
N GLN A 65 -6.39 17.06 17.46
CA GLN A 65 -7.74 17.64 17.36
C GLN A 65 -8.86 16.68 17.78
N GLY A 66 -8.54 15.41 18.05
CA GLY A 66 -9.52 14.39 18.41
C GLY A 66 -10.45 13.98 17.24
N TRP A 67 -9.95 14.04 16.00
CA TRP A 67 -10.73 13.73 14.79
C TRP A 67 -10.62 12.26 14.34
N GLN A 68 -10.01 11.39 15.14
CA GLN A 68 -9.97 9.95 14.86
C GLN A 68 -11.34 9.30 15.07
N ASP A 69 -11.70 8.37 14.18
CA ASP A 69 -12.92 7.56 14.28
C ASP A 69 -12.66 6.32 15.15
N THR A 70 -12.77 6.48 16.47
CA THR A 70 -12.48 5.42 17.45
C THR A 70 -13.41 4.22 17.31
N GLU A 71 -14.67 4.43 16.94
CA GLU A 71 -15.63 3.33 16.76
C GLU A 71 -15.28 2.50 15.53
N PHE A 72 -14.90 3.16 14.44
CA PHE A 72 -14.40 2.46 13.25
C PHE A 72 -13.12 1.66 13.56
N MET A 73 -12.17 2.26 14.28
CA MET A 73 -10.92 1.60 14.67
C MET A 73 -11.17 0.36 15.54
N ARG A 74 -12.09 0.44 16.50
CA ARG A 74 -12.48 -0.70 17.37
C ARG A 74 -13.04 -1.87 16.56
N ALA A 75 -13.91 -1.57 15.60
CA ALA A 75 -14.66 -2.58 14.87
C ALA A 75 -13.93 -3.16 13.66
N HIS A 76 -13.00 -2.39 13.05
CA HIS A 76 -12.49 -2.68 11.72
C HIS A 76 -10.97 -2.58 11.59
N SER A 77 -10.23 -2.59 12.70
CA SER A 77 -8.76 -2.55 12.67
C SER A 77 -8.13 -3.45 13.73
N GLU A 78 -6.84 -3.63 13.62
CA GLU A 78 -6.02 -4.35 14.60
C GLU A 78 -5.63 -3.47 15.81
N ALA A 79 -6.04 -2.19 15.82
CA ALA A 79 -5.70 -1.25 16.89
C ALA A 79 -5.94 -1.79 18.31
N PRO A 80 -7.06 -2.51 18.60
CA PRO A 80 -7.33 -3.08 19.91
C PRO A 80 -6.58 -4.38 20.23
N PHE A 81 -5.82 -4.94 19.29
CA PHE A 81 -5.14 -6.23 19.52
C PHE A 81 -4.00 -6.09 20.52
N LEU A 82 -3.82 -7.14 21.33
CA LEU A 82 -2.75 -7.22 22.31
C LEU A 82 -1.49 -7.84 21.72
N VAL A 83 -0.37 -7.19 21.93
CA VAL A 83 0.96 -7.61 21.44
C VAL A 83 1.84 -7.95 22.64
N LYS A 84 2.49 -9.11 22.60
CA LYS A 84 3.44 -9.61 23.61
C LYS A 84 4.80 -8.90 23.50
N GLU A 85 5.67 -9.10 24.49
CA GLU A 85 7.05 -8.53 24.51
C GLU A 85 7.91 -8.95 23.30
N ASP A 86 7.62 -10.10 22.69
CA ASP A 86 8.31 -10.60 21.50
C ASP A 86 7.78 -10.00 20.18
N ASN A 87 6.89 -9.02 20.26
CA ASN A 87 6.17 -8.37 19.15
C ASN A 87 5.27 -9.32 18.33
N THR A 88 4.83 -10.42 18.90
CA THR A 88 3.76 -11.25 18.31
C THR A 88 2.43 -10.96 18.99
N PHE A 89 1.33 -11.18 18.27
CA PHE A 89 0.00 -11.04 18.85
C PHE A 89 -0.23 -12.06 19.97
N LEU A 90 -0.88 -11.61 21.04
CA LEU A 90 -1.44 -12.54 22.01
C LEU A 90 -2.64 -13.23 21.35
N ARG A 91 -2.65 -14.57 21.34
CA ARG A 91 -3.70 -15.37 20.71
C ARG A 91 -4.47 -16.18 21.74
N MET A 92 -5.66 -16.64 21.36
CA MET A 92 -6.49 -17.49 22.24
C MET A 92 -5.77 -18.80 22.61
N SER A 93 -4.91 -19.32 21.74
CA SER A 93 -4.08 -20.50 22.04
C SER A 93 -3.06 -20.25 23.16
N ASP A 94 -2.53 -19.05 23.30
CA ASP A 94 -1.65 -18.67 24.41
C ASP A 94 -2.40 -18.75 25.75
N LEU A 95 -3.71 -18.52 25.74
CA LEU A 95 -4.60 -18.58 26.90
C LEU A 95 -5.20 -20.00 27.11
N GLY A 96 -4.70 -21.01 26.41
CA GLY A 96 -5.11 -22.40 26.55
C GLY A 96 -6.37 -22.80 25.79
N VAL A 97 -6.88 -21.94 24.92
CA VAL A 97 -8.00 -22.25 24.02
C VAL A 97 -7.47 -22.86 22.73
N ALA A 98 -7.84 -24.11 22.43
CA ALA A 98 -7.35 -24.78 21.23
C ALA A 98 -7.85 -24.10 19.95
N PRO A 99 -6.97 -23.90 18.96
CA PRO A 99 -7.38 -23.40 17.65
C PRO A 99 -8.43 -24.30 17.00
N THR A 100 -9.30 -23.71 16.21
CA THR A 100 -10.35 -24.42 15.48
C THR A 100 -10.04 -24.46 13.97
N THR A 101 -10.74 -25.31 13.23
CA THR A 101 -10.64 -25.34 11.76
C THR A 101 -11.87 -24.70 11.15
N GLY A 102 -11.65 -23.81 10.19
CA GLY A 102 -12.72 -23.14 9.44
C GLY A 102 -12.39 -23.09 7.95
N LYS A 103 -13.23 -22.38 7.20
CA LYS A 103 -12.98 -22.13 5.77
C LYS A 103 -12.85 -20.63 5.51
N ASN A 104 -11.87 -20.25 4.73
CA ASN A 104 -11.75 -18.86 4.25
C ASN A 104 -12.78 -18.56 3.14
N ALA A 105 -12.80 -17.33 2.65
CA ALA A 105 -13.69 -16.87 1.59
C ALA A 105 -13.56 -17.66 0.26
N TYR A 106 -12.47 -18.38 0.07
CA TYR A 106 -12.22 -19.24 -1.11
C TYR A 106 -12.56 -20.71 -0.86
N GLY A 107 -13.13 -21.04 0.31
CA GLY A 107 -13.51 -22.41 0.69
C GLY A 107 -12.35 -23.33 1.11
N MET A 108 -11.14 -22.78 1.27
CA MET A 108 -9.96 -23.52 1.73
C MET A 108 -10.00 -23.67 3.26
N GLU A 109 -9.61 -24.82 3.76
CA GLU A 109 -9.46 -25.04 5.20
C GLU A 109 -8.33 -24.17 5.74
N VAL A 110 -8.61 -23.48 6.84
CA VAL A 110 -7.66 -22.63 7.56
C VAL A 110 -7.78 -22.88 9.06
N THR A 111 -6.66 -22.78 9.76
CA THR A 111 -6.65 -22.75 11.22
C THR A 111 -7.11 -21.39 11.70
N ILE A 112 -8.07 -21.36 12.61
CA ILE A 112 -8.59 -20.15 13.25
C ILE A 112 -8.08 -20.14 14.68
N ASP A 113 -7.21 -19.20 14.97
CA ASP A 113 -6.66 -18.90 16.28
C ASP A 113 -6.73 -17.37 16.49
N PRO A 114 -7.86 -16.87 17.02
CA PRO A 114 -8.13 -15.44 17.07
C PRO A 114 -7.16 -14.70 17.98
N GLU A 115 -6.89 -13.46 17.62
CA GLU A 115 -6.16 -12.50 18.45
C GLU A 115 -7.00 -12.10 19.67
N VAL A 116 -6.29 -11.82 20.77
CA VAL A 116 -6.87 -11.39 22.03
C VAL A 116 -6.97 -9.87 22.09
N VAL A 117 -8.09 -9.40 22.60
CA VAL A 117 -8.35 -8.00 22.94
C VAL A 117 -8.74 -7.88 24.40
N TRP A 118 -8.62 -6.67 24.96
CA TRP A 118 -9.22 -6.37 26.25
C TRP A 118 -10.63 -5.84 26.05
N ASP A 119 -11.62 -6.52 26.59
CA ASP A 119 -13.02 -6.09 26.47
C ASP A 119 -13.41 -5.14 27.62
N GLU A 120 -13.63 -3.87 27.31
CA GLU A 120 -14.04 -2.86 28.30
C GLU A 120 -15.37 -3.17 28.95
N ALA A 121 -16.29 -3.86 28.26
CA ALA A 121 -17.61 -4.17 28.78
C ALA A 121 -17.56 -5.19 29.93
N THR A 122 -16.63 -6.12 29.85
CA THR A 122 -16.51 -7.21 30.84
C THR A 122 -15.23 -7.15 31.66
N GLN A 123 -14.34 -6.19 31.37
CA GLN A 123 -13.02 -6.04 32.02
C GLN A 123 -12.20 -7.32 32.01
N SER A 124 -12.14 -7.98 30.87
CA SER A 124 -11.45 -9.26 30.69
C SER A 124 -10.88 -9.43 29.28
N ALA A 125 -9.90 -10.33 29.17
CA ALA A 125 -9.36 -10.73 27.88
C ALA A 125 -10.37 -11.62 27.13
N LYS A 126 -10.57 -11.34 25.86
CA LYS A 126 -11.46 -12.10 24.98
C LYS A 126 -10.88 -12.21 23.57
N SER A 127 -11.40 -13.17 22.83
CA SER A 127 -11.24 -13.18 21.37
C SER A 127 -11.81 -11.90 20.77
N HIS A 128 -11.12 -11.32 19.79
CA HIS A 128 -11.62 -10.16 19.05
C HIS A 128 -12.97 -10.43 18.35
N LEU A 129 -13.28 -11.71 18.09
CA LEU A 129 -14.56 -12.14 17.48
C LEU A 129 -15.75 -12.10 18.46
N GLU A 130 -15.47 -12.07 19.77
CA GLU A 130 -16.49 -12.20 20.83
C GLU A 130 -16.57 -10.96 21.73
N ALA A 131 -15.57 -10.08 21.66
CA ALA A 131 -15.53 -8.88 22.48
C ALA A 131 -16.62 -7.90 22.06
N GLU A 132 -17.36 -7.37 23.05
CA GLU A 132 -18.41 -6.38 22.81
C GLU A 132 -17.85 -4.98 22.61
N LYS A 133 -16.80 -4.64 23.37
CA LYS A 133 -16.16 -3.32 23.30
C LYS A 133 -14.64 -3.45 23.45
N PRO A 134 -13.90 -3.79 22.37
CA PRO A 134 -12.45 -3.86 22.39
C PRO A 134 -11.82 -2.54 22.82
N ALA A 135 -10.90 -2.57 23.77
CA ALA A 135 -10.23 -1.38 24.31
C ALA A 135 -9.25 -0.77 23.31
N LEU A 136 -9.17 0.57 23.30
CA LEU A 136 -8.12 1.32 22.61
C LEU A 136 -7.21 2.08 23.57
N GLU A 137 -7.47 1.96 24.88
CA GLU A 137 -6.70 2.60 25.95
C GLU A 137 -6.96 1.87 27.27
N ASN A 138 -6.16 2.18 28.30
CA ASN A 138 -6.36 1.69 29.66
C ASN A 138 -6.39 0.16 29.81
N VAL A 139 -5.58 -0.54 29.01
CA VAL A 139 -5.42 -2.00 29.10
C VAL A 139 -4.40 -2.31 30.20
N PRO A 140 -4.60 -3.39 31.01
CA PRO A 140 -3.61 -3.84 31.96
C PRO A 140 -2.26 -4.16 31.28
N GLU A 141 -1.15 -3.80 31.93
CA GLU A 141 0.20 -4.12 31.44
C GLU A 141 0.45 -5.62 31.35
N GLU A 142 -0.29 -6.41 32.11
CA GLU A 142 -0.23 -7.88 32.14
C GLU A 142 -1.64 -8.48 32.03
N VAL A 143 -1.80 -9.40 31.10
CA VAL A 143 -3.04 -10.11 30.83
C VAL A 143 -2.75 -11.60 30.83
N GLU A 144 -3.40 -12.36 31.74
CA GLU A 144 -3.25 -13.81 31.89
C GLU A 144 -1.77 -14.29 31.98
N GLY A 145 -0.91 -13.48 32.63
CA GLY A 145 0.52 -13.79 32.81
C GLY A 145 1.41 -13.35 31.66
N PHE A 146 0.87 -12.71 30.64
CA PHE A 146 1.63 -12.14 29.52
C PHE A 146 1.72 -10.61 29.68
N LYS A 147 2.92 -10.07 29.61
CA LYS A 147 3.07 -8.62 29.43
C LYS A 147 2.64 -8.24 28.04
N VAL A 148 1.79 -7.24 27.95
CA VAL A 148 1.15 -6.83 26.70
C VAL A 148 1.07 -5.33 26.55
N ARG A 149 0.91 -4.89 25.30
CA ARG A 149 0.53 -3.53 24.94
C ARG A 149 -0.40 -3.54 23.74
N LEU A 150 -1.15 -2.49 23.53
CA LEU A 150 -2.02 -2.36 22.35
C LEU A 150 -1.18 -2.12 21.07
N VAL A 151 -1.65 -2.63 19.95
CA VAL A 151 -1.15 -2.20 18.62
C VAL A 151 -1.28 -0.68 18.50
N TRP A 152 -2.37 -0.12 19.01
CA TRP A 152 -2.62 1.31 18.97
C TRP A 152 -1.59 2.12 19.76
N ASP A 153 -1.13 1.65 20.90
CA ASP A 153 -0.06 2.31 21.66
C ASP A 153 1.24 2.38 20.87
N MET A 154 1.55 1.33 20.10
CA MET A 154 2.73 1.31 19.23
C MET A 154 2.60 2.34 18.10
N ALA A 155 1.41 2.49 17.53
CA ALA A 155 1.13 3.50 16.53
C ALA A 155 1.23 4.92 17.12
N LEU A 156 0.65 5.15 18.30
CA LEU A 156 0.74 6.43 19.01
C LEU A 156 2.20 6.81 19.33
N GLU A 157 3.02 5.85 19.74
CA GLU A 157 4.45 6.07 19.98
C GLU A 157 5.18 6.52 18.68
N ALA A 158 4.86 5.91 17.55
CA ALA A 158 5.44 6.28 16.27
C ALA A 158 4.97 7.66 15.80
N ILE A 159 3.67 7.93 15.87
CA ILE A 159 3.06 9.21 15.46
C ILE A 159 3.52 10.33 16.39
N GLY A 160 3.63 10.08 17.70
CA GLY A 160 4.05 11.07 18.70
C GLY A 160 5.47 11.61 18.52
N LYS A 161 6.29 10.98 17.67
CA LYS A 161 7.61 11.51 17.27
C LYS A 161 7.53 12.61 16.21
N TRP A 162 6.32 12.91 15.70
CA TRP A 162 6.06 13.84 14.61
C TRP A 162 5.12 14.97 15.06
N THR A 163 5.36 16.15 14.47
CA THR A 163 4.44 17.29 14.52
C THR A 163 4.26 17.84 13.10
N PRO A 164 3.24 18.65 12.84
CA PRO A 164 3.10 19.33 11.55
C PRO A 164 4.35 20.14 11.15
N GLU A 165 5.03 20.77 12.13
CA GLU A 165 6.24 21.55 11.89
C GLU A 165 7.41 20.66 11.43
N LYS A 166 7.64 19.54 12.14
CA LYS A 166 8.69 18.58 11.76
C LYS A 166 8.40 17.94 10.39
N ALA A 167 7.15 17.60 10.13
CA ALA A 167 6.74 17.09 8.83
C ALA A 167 6.96 18.13 7.73
N SER A 168 6.67 19.40 8.00
CA SER A 168 6.91 20.51 7.07
C SER A 168 8.40 20.67 6.71
N GLU A 169 9.28 20.59 7.70
CA GLU A 169 10.75 20.66 7.47
C GLU A 169 11.24 19.55 6.52
N VAL A 170 10.69 18.34 6.65
CA VAL A 170 11.09 17.18 5.86
C VAL A 170 10.48 17.20 4.46
N THR A 171 9.20 17.53 4.39
CA THR A 171 8.40 17.38 3.16
C THR A 171 8.38 18.60 2.26
N GLY A 172 8.71 19.77 2.80
CA GLY A 172 8.53 21.05 2.12
C GLY A 172 7.08 21.54 2.04
N VAL A 173 6.11 20.75 2.56
CA VAL A 173 4.70 21.15 2.64
C VAL A 173 4.51 22.11 3.81
N SER A 174 3.78 23.20 3.63
CA SER A 174 3.56 24.15 4.70
C SER A 174 2.79 23.53 5.87
N VAL A 175 3.05 24.01 7.10
CA VAL A 175 2.30 23.57 8.30
C VAL A 175 0.80 23.81 8.11
N GLU A 176 0.42 24.90 7.47
CA GLU A 176 -0.97 25.25 7.19
C GLU A 176 -1.62 24.22 6.25
N ASP A 177 -0.90 23.79 5.19
CA ASP A 177 -1.38 22.77 4.25
C ASP A 177 -1.48 21.40 4.92
N ILE A 178 -0.53 21.03 5.79
CA ILE A 178 -0.60 19.80 6.58
C ILE A 178 -1.86 19.79 7.47
N LYS A 179 -2.12 20.89 8.18
CA LYS A 179 -3.32 21.04 9.01
C LYS A 179 -4.60 21.04 8.19
N ARG A 180 -4.57 21.62 7.00
CA ARG A 180 -5.69 21.57 6.06
C ARG A 180 -5.97 20.16 5.59
N LEU A 181 -4.94 19.38 5.22
CA LEU A 181 -5.08 17.96 4.88
C LEU A 181 -5.66 17.18 6.07
N ALA A 182 -5.16 17.39 7.28
CA ALA A 182 -5.68 16.73 8.47
C ALA A 182 -7.18 17.00 8.68
N ARG A 183 -7.62 18.23 8.46
CA ARG A 183 -9.03 18.60 8.55
C ARG A 183 -9.87 17.94 7.47
N MET A 184 -9.36 17.87 6.23
CA MET A 184 -10.05 17.18 5.13
C MET A 184 -10.28 15.71 5.46
N TYR A 185 -9.25 15.00 5.99
CA TYR A 185 -9.38 13.59 6.34
C TYR A 185 -10.23 13.36 7.58
N GLY A 186 -10.05 14.16 8.63
CA GLY A 186 -10.63 13.91 9.94
C GLY A 186 -11.99 14.55 10.18
N GLN A 187 -12.32 15.67 9.49
CA GLN A 187 -13.50 16.46 9.80
C GLN A 187 -14.41 16.75 8.59
N GLU A 188 -13.83 17.05 7.42
CA GLU A 188 -14.60 17.50 6.26
C GLU A 188 -15.05 16.35 5.34
N GLY A 189 -14.55 15.12 5.57
CA GLY A 189 -14.83 13.92 4.75
C GLY A 189 -16.30 13.74 4.36
N PRO A 190 -16.60 12.74 3.54
CA PRO A 190 -15.80 11.54 3.22
C PRO A 190 -14.65 11.82 2.24
N VAL A 191 -13.54 11.07 2.39
CA VAL A 191 -12.36 11.21 1.53
C VAL A 191 -12.10 9.93 0.75
N LEU A 192 -12.02 10.07 -0.57
CA LEU A 192 -11.53 9.03 -1.48
C LEU A 192 -10.07 9.33 -1.82
N THR A 193 -9.16 8.46 -1.43
CA THR A 193 -7.74 8.59 -1.73
C THR A 193 -7.33 7.69 -2.88
N GLY A 194 -6.96 8.29 -3.99
CA GLY A 194 -6.30 7.59 -5.10
C GLY A 194 -4.79 7.61 -4.92
N MET A 195 -4.14 6.46 -4.92
CA MET A 195 -2.68 6.35 -4.91
C MET A 195 -2.20 5.37 -5.97
N ASN A 196 -1.00 5.59 -6.51
CA ASN A 196 -0.49 4.76 -7.58
C ASN A 196 1.04 4.71 -7.57
N GLN A 197 1.61 4.14 -8.61
CA GLN A 197 3.00 3.74 -8.77
C GLN A 197 4.05 4.84 -8.56
N GLY A 198 3.69 6.12 -8.56
CA GLY A 198 4.60 7.20 -8.19
C GLY A 198 5.24 6.99 -6.80
N LEU A 199 4.51 6.40 -5.88
CA LEU A 199 5.00 6.06 -4.54
C LEU A 199 5.90 4.80 -4.52
N ASN A 200 5.75 3.89 -5.51
CA ASN A 200 6.50 2.62 -5.56
C ASN A 200 7.98 2.79 -5.92
N HIS A 201 8.38 3.93 -6.45
CA HIS A 201 9.73 4.15 -6.95
C HIS A 201 10.73 4.48 -5.84
N TYR A 202 10.32 4.47 -4.59
CA TYR A 202 11.17 4.75 -3.43
C TYR A 202 11.36 3.49 -2.57
N PHE A 203 12.52 3.37 -1.94
CA PHE A 203 12.84 2.19 -1.12
C PHE A 203 11.92 2.04 0.10
N ASN A 204 11.33 3.14 0.59
CA ASN A 204 10.38 3.18 1.69
C ASN A 204 8.90 3.10 1.24
N ALA A 205 8.65 2.72 0.01
CA ALA A 205 7.32 2.70 -0.60
C ALA A 205 6.29 1.91 0.22
N ILE A 206 6.63 0.71 0.67
CA ILE A 206 5.71 -0.14 1.43
C ILE A 206 5.22 0.57 2.71
N TYR A 207 6.13 1.19 3.46
CA TYR A 207 5.76 1.94 4.67
C TYR A 207 4.90 3.16 4.34
N THR A 208 5.14 3.82 3.21
CA THR A 208 4.33 4.95 2.76
C THR A 208 2.90 4.52 2.45
N TYR A 209 2.72 3.39 1.77
CA TYR A 209 1.38 2.83 1.52
C TYR A 209 0.68 2.46 2.80
N ASP A 210 1.37 1.77 3.71
CA ASP A 210 0.80 1.36 5.00
C ASP A 210 0.40 2.58 5.84
N LEU A 211 1.18 3.66 5.82
CA LEU A 211 0.85 4.90 6.51
C LEU A 211 -0.35 5.62 5.90
N ILE A 212 -0.47 5.68 4.57
CA ILE A 212 -1.66 6.23 3.92
C ILE A 212 -2.89 5.39 4.28
N PHE A 213 -2.74 4.05 4.29
CA PHE A 213 -3.81 3.16 4.72
C PHE A 213 -4.17 3.39 6.19
N LEU A 214 -3.18 3.53 7.08
CA LEU A 214 -3.40 3.86 8.48
C LEU A 214 -4.17 5.18 8.65
N LEU A 215 -3.84 6.22 7.87
CA LEU A 215 -4.58 7.49 7.89
C LEU A 215 -6.06 7.27 7.55
N MET A 216 -6.34 6.46 6.52
CA MET A 216 -7.71 6.15 6.11
C MET A 216 -8.47 5.37 7.20
N VAL A 217 -7.79 4.43 7.88
CA VAL A 217 -8.35 3.66 9.00
C VAL A 217 -8.62 4.55 10.20
N VAL A 218 -7.63 5.35 10.61
CA VAL A 218 -7.75 6.25 11.78
C VAL A 218 -8.88 7.26 11.61
N THR A 219 -9.11 7.72 10.39
CA THR A 219 -10.18 8.70 10.09
C THR A 219 -11.48 8.06 9.60
N GLY A 220 -11.56 6.71 9.61
CA GLY A 220 -12.77 5.99 9.21
C GLY A 220 -13.19 6.19 7.75
N ASN A 221 -12.27 6.54 6.86
CA ASN A 221 -12.55 6.79 5.44
C ASN A 221 -12.50 5.51 4.58
N ILE A 222 -12.94 4.38 5.12
CA ILE A 222 -13.00 3.08 4.42
C ILE A 222 -14.40 2.49 4.57
N GLY A 223 -14.91 1.89 3.50
CA GLY A 223 -16.18 1.17 3.53
C GLY A 223 -17.42 2.06 3.65
N LYS A 224 -17.29 3.35 3.52
CA LYS A 224 -18.38 4.33 3.49
C LYS A 224 -18.63 4.80 2.07
N GLU A 225 -19.86 5.22 1.77
CA GLU A 225 -20.17 5.85 0.49
C GLU A 225 -19.28 7.09 0.27
N SER A 226 -18.74 7.22 -0.92
CA SER A 226 -17.82 8.31 -1.33
C SER A 226 -16.47 8.34 -0.58
N ALA A 227 -16.16 7.34 0.22
CA ALA A 227 -14.85 7.18 0.87
C ALA A 227 -14.17 5.88 0.43
N GLY A 228 -12.86 5.85 0.55
CA GLY A 228 -12.09 4.65 0.26
C GLY A 228 -10.68 4.90 -0.23
N LEU A 229 -10.00 3.81 -0.51
CA LEU A 229 -8.66 3.81 -1.07
C LEU A 229 -8.68 3.16 -2.45
N ILE A 230 -8.22 3.89 -3.47
CA ILE A 230 -8.06 3.37 -4.82
C ILE A 230 -6.57 3.29 -5.14
N SER A 231 -6.10 2.08 -5.44
CA SER A 231 -4.77 1.87 -6.01
C SER A 231 -4.92 1.55 -7.50
N GLY A 232 -4.38 2.38 -8.37
CA GLY A 232 -4.55 2.24 -9.82
C GLY A 232 -3.63 1.19 -10.46
N GLY A 233 -2.76 0.54 -9.71
CA GLY A 233 -1.82 -0.46 -10.23
C GLY A 233 -2.34 -1.89 -10.19
N GLY A 234 -3.49 -2.11 -9.60
CA GLY A 234 -4.05 -3.45 -9.47
C GLY A 234 -4.68 -3.93 -10.77
N SER A 235 -4.35 -5.11 -11.17
CA SER A 235 -5.12 -5.90 -12.11
C SER A 235 -6.46 -6.24 -11.47
N PHE A 236 -7.38 -5.27 -11.37
CA PHE A 236 -8.70 -5.52 -10.85
C PHE A 236 -9.36 -6.64 -11.62
N GLY A 237 -9.42 -7.82 -11.00
CA GLY A 237 -10.16 -8.94 -11.54
C GLY A 237 -9.79 -9.37 -12.94
N ILE A 238 -8.59 -9.00 -13.42
CA ILE A 238 -8.06 -9.52 -14.68
C ILE A 238 -7.74 -11.01 -14.57
N SER A 239 -7.81 -11.58 -13.39
CA SER A 239 -8.05 -13.02 -13.26
C SER A 239 -9.28 -13.46 -14.10
N ASN A 240 -10.20 -12.59 -14.40
CA ASN A 240 -11.29 -12.83 -15.38
C ASN A 240 -10.86 -12.65 -16.84
N SER A 241 -9.69 -12.11 -17.12
CA SER A 241 -9.14 -12.15 -18.48
C SER A 241 -8.85 -13.58 -18.93
N ASN A 242 -8.68 -14.51 -18.02
CA ASN A 242 -8.68 -15.94 -18.33
C ASN A 242 -10.01 -16.41 -18.94
N GLY A 243 -11.09 -15.68 -18.78
CA GLY A 243 -12.36 -15.94 -19.45
C GLY A 243 -12.54 -15.21 -20.79
N CYS A 244 -11.83 -14.08 -20.98
CA CYS A 244 -11.93 -13.28 -22.22
C CYS A 244 -10.85 -13.63 -23.25
N ILE A 245 -9.70 -14.08 -22.79
CA ILE A 245 -8.67 -14.64 -23.66
C ILE A 245 -8.76 -16.16 -23.48
N ASN A 246 -9.42 -16.83 -24.36
CA ASN A 246 -9.29 -18.27 -24.51
C ASN A 246 -7.83 -18.57 -24.85
N GLN A 247 -6.99 -18.50 -23.87
CA GLN A 247 -5.69 -19.16 -24.00
C GLN A 247 -6.02 -20.63 -24.19
N PRO A 248 -5.68 -21.25 -25.32
CA PRO A 248 -5.77 -22.68 -25.43
C PRO A 248 -4.97 -23.19 -24.23
N SER A 249 -5.64 -23.80 -23.27
CA SER A 249 -4.94 -24.52 -22.23
C SER A 249 -4.03 -25.47 -23.00
N SER A 250 -2.74 -25.16 -22.99
CA SER A 250 -1.77 -26.14 -23.50
C SER A 250 -2.02 -27.37 -22.65
N LYS A 251 -2.61 -28.40 -23.23
CA LYS A 251 -2.77 -29.72 -22.61
C LYS A 251 -1.40 -30.40 -22.42
N GLY A 252 -0.33 -29.62 -22.48
CA GLY A 252 1.01 -30.03 -22.14
C GLY A 252 1.25 -29.97 -20.65
N GLU A 253 2.05 -30.84 -20.12
CA GLU A 253 2.58 -30.76 -18.77
C GLU A 253 3.14 -29.36 -18.56
N LYS A 254 2.76 -28.71 -17.46
CA LYS A 254 3.39 -27.44 -17.07
C LYS A 254 4.88 -27.64 -17.03
N PRO A 255 5.69 -26.79 -17.67
CA PRO A 255 7.14 -26.91 -17.57
C PRO A 255 7.51 -27.05 -16.10
N ALA A 256 8.32 -28.03 -15.76
CA ALA A 256 8.85 -28.19 -14.42
C ALA A 256 9.77 -27.00 -14.13
N GLY A 257 9.20 -25.95 -13.57
CA GLY A 257 9.91 -24.75 -13.16
C GLY A 257 9.03 -23.89 -12.27
N PRO A 258 9.61 -23.09 -11.40
CA PRO A 258 8.82 -22.17 -10.60
C PRO A 258 8.17 -21.16 -11.56
N GLY A 259 6.87 -21.20 -11.68
CA GLY A 259 6.07 -20.13 -12.31
C GLY A 259 6.10 -18.87 -11.43
N ARG A 260 7.28 -18.38 -11.13
CA ARG A 260 7.51 -17.19 -10.33
C ARG A 260 7.81 -16.02 -11.26
N ASN A 261 7.18 -14.90 -10.99
CA ASN A 261 7.62 -13.63 -11.53
C ASN A 261 9.04 -13.37 -11.01
N ILE A 262 9.96 -13.14 -11.93
CA ILE A 262 11.31 -12.71 -11.61
C ILE A 262 11.25 -11.19 -11.44
N ASN A 263 11.72 -10.68 -10.30
CA ASN A 263 11.85 -9.25 -10.10
C ASN A 263 12.87 -8.69 -11.10
N TRP A 264 12.60 -7.52 -11.67
CA TRP A 264 13.50 -6.86 -12.62
C TRP A 264 14.90 -6.64 -12.06
N THR A 265 15.04 -6.31 -10.78
CA THR A 265 16.35 -6.18 -10.12
C THR A 265 17.13 -7.49 -10.10
N ALA A 266 16.47 -8.64 -10.05
CA ALA A 266 17.10 -9.95 -10.15
C ALA A 266 17.49 -10.28 -11.60
N LEU A 267 16.84 -9.67 -12.60
CA LEU A 267 17.13 -9.89 -14.01
C LEU A 267 18.56 -9.45 -14.36
N TYR A 268 19.07 -8.39 -13.74
CA TYR A 268 20.45 -7.93 -13.97
C TYR A 268 21.46 -9.01 -13.58
N GLY A 269 21.31 -9.60 -12.39
CA GLY A 269 22.15 -10.72 -11.96
C GLY A 269 22.02 -11.94 -12.88
N ILE A 270 20.79 -12.27 -13.29
CA ILE A 270 20.55 -13.39 -14.20
C ILE A 270 21.23 -13.18 -15.56
N ILE A 271 21.13 -12.00 -16.14
CA ILE A 271 21.80 -11.68 -17.41
C ILE A 271 23.31 -11.75 -17.25
N HIS A 272 23.83 -11.18 -16.17
CA HIS A 272 25.26 -11.07 -15.93
C HIS A 272 25.88 -12.42 -15.53
N ASP A 273 25.27 -13.14 -14.58
CA ASP A 273 25.79 -14.37 -13.99
C ASP A 273 25.37 -15.62 -14.79
N GLN A 274 24.37 -15.49 -15.67
CA GLN A 274 23.75 -16.58 -16.41
C GLN A 274 23.26 -17.71 -15.49
N GLU A 275 22.76 -17.34 -14.30
CA GLU A 275 22.33 -18.24 -13.24
C GLU A 275 21.02 -17.78 -12.60
N LEU A 276 20.17 -18.74 -12.24
CA LEU A 276 18.93 -18.51 -11.48
C LEU A 276 18.81 -19.53 -10.35
N LEU A 277 18.74 -19.06 -9.11
CA LEU A 277 18.59 -19.91 -7.91
C LEU A 277 19.66 -21.03 -7.82
N GLY A 278 20.91 -20.71 -8.08
CA GLY A 278 22.04 -21.63 -8.00
C GLY A 278 22.08 -22.66 -9.16
N LYS A 279 21.36 -22.40 -10.25
CA LYS A 279 21.35 -23.26 -11.44
C LYS A 279 21.67 -22.45 -12.69
N PRO A 280 22.43 -23.00 -13.63
CA PRO A 280 22.68 -22.36 -14.92
C PRO A 280 21.37 -21.96 -15.61
N PHE A 281 21.25 -20.69 -15.98
CA PHE A 281 20.12 -20.13 -16.70
C PHE A 281 20.62 -19.19 -17.80
N PRO A 282 21.08 -19.75 -18.95
CA PRO A 282 21.62 -18.93 -20.02
C PRO A 282 20.53 -18.14 -20.71
N LEU A 283 20.40 -16.85 -20.34
CA LEU A 283 19.47 -15.93 -20.97
C LEU A 283 20.08 -15.39 -22.26
N LYS A 284 19.61 -15.89 -23.40
CA LYS A 284 20.14 -15.53 -24.72
C LYS A 284 19.30 -14.51 -25.47
N SER A 285 18.02 -14.48 -25.20
CA SER A 285 17.12 -13.52 -25.83
C SER A 285 16.13 -12.94 -24.84
N LEU A 286 15.81 -11.66 -25.03
CA LEU A 286 14.81 -10.95 -24.27
C LEU A 286 13.80 -10.32 -25.23
N TYR A 287 12.52 -10.53 -24.97
CA TYR A 287 11.43 -9.91 -25.70
C TYR A 287 10.70 -8.93 -24.79
N CYS A 288 10.76 -7.64 -25.12
CA CYS A 288 10.11 -6.56 -24.37
C CYS A 288 8.86 -6.10 -25.12
N SER A 289 7.71 -6.26 -24.51
CA SER A 289 6.43 -5.78 -25.06
C SER A 289 5.74 -4.89 -24.02
N CYS A 290 5.21 -3.77 -24.47
CA CYS A 290 4.50 -2.78 -23.65
C CYS A 290 5.31 -2.26 -22.43
N THR A 291 6.63 -2.20 -22.54
CA THR A 291 7.50 -1.75 -21.45
C THR A 291 8.72 -1.00 -21.95
N ASN A 292 9.02 0.13 -21.32
CA ASN A 292 10.24 0.89 -21.54
C ASN A 292 11.18 0.72 -20.35
N ILE A 293 11.90 -0.41 -20.31
CA ILE A 293 12.73 -0.85 -19.18
C ILE A 293 13.78 0.21 -18.83
N VAL A 294 14.42 0.80 -19.82
CA VAL A 294 15.48 1.80 -19.63
C VAL A 294 14.98 3.03 -18.87
N SER A 295 13.71 3.44 -19.08
CA SER A 295 13.14 4.59 -18.38
C SER A 295 12.36 4.22 -17.12
N ASN A 296 11.86 2.98 -17.02
CA ASN A 296 10.96 2.59 -15.94
C ASN A 296 11.70 1.95 -14.75
N GLN A 297 12.91 1.46 -14.96
CA GLN A 297 13.66 0.78 -13.90
C GLN A 297 14.65 1.71 -13.22
N THR A 298 15.01 1.36 -12.00
CA THR A 298 16.08 2.01 -11.25
C THR A 298 17.44 1.67 -11.88
N GLU A 299 18.45 2.50 -11.63
CA GLU A 299 19.82 2.25 -12.09
C GLU A 299 19.93 2.12 -13.61
N GLN A 300 19.53 3.17 -14.32
CA GLN A 300 19.50 3.20 -15.78
C GLN A 300 20.78 2.71 -16.44
N ASN A 301 21.95 3.03 -15.89
CA ASN A 301 23.25 2.62 -16.45
C ASN A 301 23.44 1.10 -16.36
N GLU A 302 23.07 0.45 -15.26
CA GLU A 302 23.12 -1.02 -15.11
C GLU A 302 22.08 -1.70 -16.01
N THR A 303 20.89 -1.09 -16.14
CA THR A 303 19.89 -1.56 -17.08
C THR A 303 20.42 -1.59 -18.51
N ILE A 304 20.98 -0.50 -18.99
CA ILE A 304 21.56 -0.42 -20.34
C ILE A 304 22.70 -1.41 -20.52
N LYS A 305 23.59 -1.52 -19.52
CA LYS A 305 24.69 -2.47 -19.56
C LYS A 305 24.17 -3.90 -19.68
N SER A 306 23.20 -4.29 -18.85
CA SER A 306 22.60 -5.61 -18.87
C SER A 306 21.91 -5.93 -20.21
N LEU A 307 21.17 -4.98 -20.77
CA LEU A 307 20.52 -5.18 -22.07
C LEU A 307 21.54 -5.43 -23.21
N LYS A 308 22.72 -4.79 -23.15
CA LYS A 308 23.80 -4.99 -24.12
C LYS A 308 24.52 -6.36 -23.98
N GLU A 309 24.37 -7.05 -22.86
CA GLU A 309 24.90 -8.40 -22.63
C GLU A 309 23.99 -9.50 -23.18
N VAL A 310 22.72 -9.18 -23.51
CA VAL A 310 21.78 -10.13 -24.13
C VAL A 310 22.15 -10.33 -25.60
N GLU A 311 22.22 -11.58 -26.06
CA GLU A 311 22.59 -11.89 -27.44
C GLU A 311 21.57 -11.40 -28.47
N PHE A 312 20.29 -11.31 -28.08
CA PHE A 312 19.21 -10.90 -28.98
C PHE A 312 18.09 -10.21 -28.20
N LEU A 313 17.89 -8.90 -28.44
CA LEU A 313 16.87 -8.07 -27.78
C LEU A 313 15.81 -7.64 -28.80
N VAL A 314 14.58 -8.08 -28.59
CA VAL A 314 13.42 -7.65 -29.37
C VAL A 314 12.57 -6.70 -28.54
N VAL A 315 12.20 -5.56 -29.11
CA VAL A 315 11.30 -4.58 -28.48
C VAL A 315 10.10 -4.35 -29.38
N GLU A 316 8.90 -4.68 -28.87
CA GLU A 316 7.63 -4.37 -29.49
C GLU A 316 7.08 -3.09 -28.88
N GLU A 317 7.07 -2.00 -29.64
CA GLU A 317 6.71 -0.67 -29.17
C GLU A 317 6.06 0.17 -30.28
N MET A 318 5.22 1.12 -29.89
CA MET A 318 4.57 2.05 -30.84
C MET A 318 5.50 3.15 -31.30
N THR A 319 6.53 3.46 -30.57
CA THR A 319 7.51 4.52 -30.85
C THR A 319 8.92 4.03 -30.52
N MET A 320 9.93 4.74 -31.03
CA MET A 320 11.32 4.50 -30.60
C MET A 320 11.50 4.98 -29.16
N SER A 321 11.18 4.10 -28.20
CA SER A 321 11.44 4.32 -26.79
C SER A 321 12.93 4.17 -26.46
N ASP A 322 13.36 4.61 -25.26
CA ASP A 322 14.75 4.48 -24.84
C ASP A 322 15.22 3.00 -24.87
N THR A 323 14.35 2.06 -24.52
CA THR A 323 14.66 0.63 -24.62
C THR A 323 14.81 0.18 -26.07
N ALA A 324 13.97 0.66 -26.97
CA ALA A 324 14.01 0.31 -28.39
C ALA A 324 15.31 0.77 -29.08
N LEU A 325 15.98 1.79 -28.55
CA LEU A 325 17.28 2.25 -29.07
C LEU A 325 18.41 1.22 -28.85
N TYR A 326 18.22 0.23 -28.01
CA TYR A 326 19.18 -0.83 -27.69
C TYR A 326 18.79 -2.20 -28.29
N ALA A 327 17.64 -2.27 -28.99
CA ALA A 327 17.19 -3.50 -29.65
C ALA A 327 18.03 -3.82 -30.90
N ASP A 328 18.08 -5.10 -31.26
CA ASP A 328 18.73 -5.61 -32.47
C ASP A 328 17.89 -5.37 -33.75
#